data_36b6fc7d6f669ce0f5427ea6a34ebb79
#
_entry.id   36b6fc7d6f669ce0f5427ea6a34ebb79
#
_cell.length_a   1.000
_cell.length_b   1.000
_cell.length_c   1.000
_cell.angle_alpha   90.00
_cell.angle_beta   90.00
_cell.angle_gamma   90.00
#
_symmetry.space_group_name_H-M   'P 1'
#
loop_
_entity.id
_entity.type
_entity.pdbx_description
1 polymer ?
#
loop_
_entity_poly.entity_id
_entity_poly.type
_entity_poly.pdbx_seq_one_letter_code
_entity_poly.pdbx_strand_id
1 'polypeptide(L)'
;VFDKIHQAQAEGLEVTYDAYPYNAGMTSLGAFMPPWIFEGGVPKLVERLKVPELREKAKHDIIHGVPGWQNFYAIVGYDWNKPAICSVNQEHNKWMEGVTIAAAAEKAGKDVFDFVFDLLIDENGKIQVTAPGMEQSTVDYIIAEPNTMIGSDSCDFANDGILNYGKPHPRAYGTTGIIFREFVREKGLITVEDAVRKMTSLPAKRLGFADESGTLKEGYYADVLIFDPDTFGDLATYANPKQYSVGMDTVIVNGQIAMENGVQLE
;
A
#
# COMPACT_ATOMS: atom_id res chain seq x y z
N VAL A 1 -4.78 -7.68 -19.36
CA VAL A 1 -5.84 -6.92 -18.67
C VAL A 1 -6.16 -5.66 -19.46
N PHE A 2 -5.16 -4.80 -19.78
CA PHE A 2 -5.36 -3.51 -20.44
C PHE A 2 -6.02 -3.63 -21.82
N ASP A 3 -5.70 -4.64 -22.62
CA ASP A 3 -6.36 -4.86 -23.92
C ASP A 3 -7.90 -4.96 -23.77
N LYS A 4 -8.39 -5.62 -22.71
CA LYS A 4 -9.82 -5.72 -22.43
C LYS A 4 -10.42 -4.41 -21.94
N ILE A 5 -9.65 -3.62 -21.17
CA ILE A 5 -10.07 -2.28 -20.72
C ILE A 5 -10.19 -1.35 -21.92
N HIS A 6 -9.16 -1.31 -22.76
CA HIS A 6 -9.15 -0.47 -23.98
C HIS A 6 -10.25 -0.88 -24.97
N GLN A 7 -10.50 -2.18 -25.11
CA GLN A 7 -11.63 -2.66 -25.91
C GLN A 7 -12.97 -2.15 -25.35
N ALA A 8 -13.21 -2.30 -24.06
CA ALA A 8 -14.44 -1.83 -23.43
C ALA A 8 -14.62 -0.32 -23.57
N GLN A 9 -13.53 0.45 -23.43
CA GLN A 9 -13.54 1.90 -23.65
C GLN A 9 -13.86 2.25 -25.13
N ALA A 10 -13.31 1.50 -26.09
CA ALA A 10 -13.61 1.66 -27.51
C ALA A 10 -15.09 1.32 -27.85
N GLU A 11 -15.70 0.44 -27.08
CA GLU A 11 -17.14 0.10 -27.15
C GLU A 11 -18.04 1.15 -26.45
N GLY A 12 -17.44 2.25 -25.91
CA GLY A 12 -18.16 3.35 -25.27
C GLY A 12 -18.42 3.16 -23.77
N LEU A 13 -17.84 2.15 -23.13
CA LEU A 13 -17.93 1.97 -21.70
C LEU A 13 -16.96 2.88 -20.97
N GLU A 14 -17.42 3.58 -19.93
CA GLU A 14 -16.57 4.37 -19.07
C GLU A 14 -15.87 3.48 -18.03
N VAL A 15 -14.65 3.06 -18.32
CA VAL A 15 -13.83 2.21 -17.44
C VAL A 15 -12.66 3.04 -16.93
N THR A 16 -12.59 3.19 -15.62
CA THR A 16 -11.47 3.77 -14.88
C THR A 16 -10.95 2.77 -13.85
N TYR A 17 -9.75 2.98 -13.37
CA TYR A 17 -9.10 2.14 -12.35
C TYR A 17 -8.14 3.00 -11.54
N ASP A 18 -7.78 2.53 -10.37
CA ASP A 18 -6.82 3.17 -9.48
C ASP A 18 -5.63 2.27 -9.22
N ALA A 19 -4.50 2.89 -8.91
CA ALA A 19 -3.27 2.22 -8.56
C ALA A 19 -2.41 3.09 -7.63
N TYR A 20 -1.60 2.42 -6.81
CA TYR A 20 -0.53 3.09 -6.05
C TYR A 20 0.82 2.94 -6.78
N PRO A 21 1.71 3.95 -6.65
CA PRO A 21 2.95 4.03 -7.43
C PRO A 21 4.11 3.25 -6.81
N TYR A 22 3.88 2.01 -6.36
CA TYR A 22 4.89 1.17 -5.70
C TYR A 22 4.86 -0.26 -6.24
N ASN A 23 6.01 -0.93 -6.19
CA ASN A 23 6.19 -2.30 -6.66
C ASN A 23 6.00 -3.38 -5.57
N ALA A 24 5.57 -2.97 -4.39
CA ALA A 24 5.18 -3.86 -3.31
C ALA A 24 3.80 -3.49 -2.77
N GLY A 25 3.08 -4.47 -2.25
CA GLY A 25 1.87 -4.27 -1.46
C GLY A 25 2.15 -4.30 0.04
N MET A 26 1.12 -3.99 0.84
CA MET A 26 1.07 -4.28 2.27
C MET A 26 -0.21 -5.04 2.55
N THR A 27 -0.09 -6.19 3.24
CA THR A 27 -1.22 -7.05 3.54
C THR A 27 -1.02 -7.79 4.87
N SER A 28 -2.05 -8.51 5.32
CA SER A 28 -1.91 -9.40 6.47
C SER A 28 -0.97 -10.57 6.15
N LEU A 29 -0.13 -10.98 7.11
CA LEU A 29 0.63 -12.23 7.01
C LEU A 29 -0.28 -13.44 6.78
N GLY A 30 -1.52 -13.38 7.26
CA GLY A 30 -2.54 -14.38 6.98
C GLY A 30 -2.84 -14.60 5.50
N ALA A 31 -2.62 -13.61 4.62
CA ALA A 31 -2.81 -13.76 3.17
C ALA A 31 -1.83 -14.79 2.54
N PHE A 32 -0.73 -15.11 3.22
CA PHE A 32 0.21 -16.15 2.83
C PHE A 32 -0.27 -17.57 3.18
N MET A 33 -1.40 -17.69 3.89
CA MET A 33 -1.95 -18.97 4.33
C MET A 33 -3.01 -19.49 3.37
N PRO A 34 -3.12 -20.81 3.18
CA PRO A 34 -4.16 -21.40 2.31
C PRO A 34 -5.57 -21.11 2.89
N PRO A 35 -6.58 -20.88 2.02
CA PRO A 35 -7.91 -20.43 2.45
C PRO A 35 -8.60 -21.33 3.49
N TRP A 36 -8.45 -22.66 3.37
CA TRP A 36 -9.11 -23.62 4.27
C TRP A 36 -8.74 -23.44 5.74
N ILE A 37 -7.54 -22.86 6.01
CA ILE A 37 -7.08 -22.67 7.40
C ILE A 37 -7.89 -21.59 8.12
N PHE A 38 -8.49 -20.66 7.35
CA PHE A 38 -9.34 -19.57 7.83
C PHE A 38 -10.83 -19.90 7.93
N GLU A 39 -11.27 -21.08 7.47
CA GLU A 39 -12.67 -21.46 7.58
C GLU A 39 -13.14 -21.41 9.04
N GLY A 40 -14.09 -20.51 9.35
CA GLY A 40 -14.52 -20.17 10.71
C GLY A 40 -13.75 -19.02 11.36
N GLY A 41 -12.92 -18.28 10.60
CA GLY A 41 -12.24 -17.06 11.01
C GLY A 41 -10.93 -17.26 11.75
N VAL A 42 -10.36 -16.17 12.25
CA VAL A 42 -9.05 -16.15 12.93
C VAL A 42 -8.95 -17.10 14.13
N PRO A 43 -9.98 -17.27 14.98
CA PRO A 43 -9.90 -18.26 16.07
C PRO A 43 -9.64 -19.68 15.55
N LYS A 44 -10.21 -20.05 14.41
CA LYS A 44 -9.99 -21.36 13.78
C LYS A 44 -8.62 -21.46 13.12
N LEU A 45 -8.10 -20.40 12.54
CA LEU A 45 -6.70 -20.33 12.11
C LEU A 45 -5.76 -20.69 13.27
N VAL A 46 -5.89 -19.98 14.40
CA VAL A 46 -5.05 -20.18 15.60
C VAL A 46 -5.18 -21.62 16.15
N GLU A 47 -6.40 -22.15 16.19
CA GLU A 47 -6.67 -23.53 16.64
C GLU A 47 -5.98 -24.55 15.72
N ARG A 48 -6.13 -24.40 14.39
CA ARG A 48 -5.54 -25.32 13.40
C ARG A 48 -4.03 -25.27 13.37
N LEU A 49 -3.43 -24.07 13.51
CA LEU A 49 -1.98 -23.92 13.54
C LEU A 49 -1.32 -24.52 14.80
N LYS A 50 -2.08 -24.91 15.83
CA LYS A 50 -1.56 -25.66 16.99
C LYS A 50 -1.47 -27.17 16.74
N VAL A 51 -2.03 -27.66 15.63
CA VAL A 51 -2.04 -29.07 15.27
C VAL A 51 -0.92 -29.39 14.29
N PRO A 52 0.09 -30.22 14.64
CA PRO A 52 1.26 -30.49 13.79
C PRO A 52 0.90 -30.95 12.38
N GLU A 53 -0.03 -31.86 12.23
CA GLU A 53 -0.45 -32.41 10.94
C GLU A 53 -1.06 -31.32 10.02
N LEU A 54 -1.75 -30.34 10.61
CA LEU A 54 -2.32 -29.22 9.84
C LEU A 54 -1.27 -28.18 9.48
N ARG A 55 -0.21 -28.01 10.28
CA ARG A 55 0.96 -27.19 9.90
C ARG A 55 1.68 -27.79 8.68
N GLU A 56 1.93 -29.09 8.69
CA GLU A 56 2.58 -29.77 7.56
C GLU A 56 1.73 -29.64 6.29
N LYS A 57 0.40 -29.82 6.41
CA LYS A 57 -0.51 -29.58 5.29
C LYS A 57 -0.47 -28.13 4.81
N ALA A 58 -0.49 -27.16 5.72
CA ALA A 58 -0.41 -25.74 5.36
C ALA A 58 0.93 -25.41 4.66
N LYS A 59 2.06 -25.90 5.18
CA LYS A 59 3.38 -25.76 4.56
C LYS A 59 3.42 -26.36 3.15
N HIS A 60 2.89 -27.56 2.97
CA HIS A 60 2.76 -28.19 1.66
C HIS A 60 1.95 -27.31 0.70
N ASP A 61 0.78 -26.86 1.12
CA ASP A 61 -0.12 -26.06 0.28
C ASP A 61 0.44 -24.66 -0.04
N ILE A 62 1.22 -24.04 0.87
CA ILE A 62 1.94 -22.78 0.62
C ILE A 62 3.02 -22.99 -0.45
N ILE A 63 3.76 -24.09 -0.41
CA ILE A 63 4.84 -24.37 -1.36
C ILE A 63 4.29 -24.75 -2.74
N HIS A 64 3.25 -25.58 -2.79
CA HIS A 64 2.74 -26.17 -4.05
C HIS A 64 1.51 -25.45 -4.61
N GLY A 65 0.88 -24.58 -3.82
CA GLY A 65 -0.34 -23.88 -4.20
C GLY A 65 -1.61 -24.74 -4.03
N VAL A 66 -2.76 -24.07 -4.04
CA VAL A 66 -4.08 -24.66 -4.04
C VAL A 66 -4.88 -24.05 -5.19
N PRO A 67 -5.63 -24.83 -5.99
CA PRO A 67 -6.40 -24.28 -7.10
C PRO A 67 -7.34 -23.14 -6.68
N GLY A 68 -7.33 -22.03 -7.42
CA GLY A 68 -8.18 -20.88 -7.16
C GLY A 68 -7.69 -19.94 -6.04
N TRP A 69 -6.57 -20.23 -5.40
CA TRP A 69 -5.98 -19.38 -4.38
C TRP A 69 -4.84 -18.52 -4.94
N GLN A 70 -4.89 -17.21 -4.65
CA GLN A 70 -3.80 -16.30 -4.92
C GLN A 70 -2.73 -16.44 -3.83
N ASN A 71 -1.74 -17.27 -4.09
CA ASN A 71 -0.67 -17.58 -3.15
C ASN A 71 0.35 -16.44 -3.07
N PHE A 72 0.35 -15.68 -1.98
CA PHE A 72 1.30 -14.58 -1.78
C PHE A 72 2.75 -15.05 -1.66
N TYR A 73 3.03 -16.27 -1.20
CA TYR A 73 4.37 -16.82 -1.19
C TYR A 73 4.91 -17.02 -2.61
N ALA A 74 4.06 -17.43 -3.55
CA ALA A 74 4.41 -17.48 -4.98
C ALA A 74 4.61 -16.07 -5.57
N ILE A 75 3.77 -15.09 -5.19
CA ILE A 75 3.91 -13.70 -5.64
C ILE A 75 5.26 -13.11 -5.25
N VAL A 76 5.74 -13.37 -4.03
CA VAL A 76 7.07 -12.92 -3.60
C VAL A 76 8.20 -13.81 -4.12
N GLY A 77 7.92 -14.76 -5.02
CA GLY A 77 8.90 -15.65 -5.66
C GLY A 77 9.41 -16.75 -4.75
N TYR A 78 8.60 -17.25 -3.84
CA TYR A 78 8.93 -18.30 -2.87
C TYR A 78 10.11 -17.95 -1.95
N ASP A 79 10.25 -16.66 -1.60
CA ASP A 79 11.39 -16.14 -0.85
C ASP A 79 10.95 -15.31 0.36
N TRP A 80 11.10 -15.88 1.57
CA TRP A 80 10.81 -15.22 2.83
C TRP A 80 11.77 -14.07 3.20
N ASN A 81 12.84 -13.83 2.41
CA ASN A 81 13.69 -12.64 2.56
C ASN A 81 13.04 -11.37 2.00
N LYS A 82 11.98 -11.49 1.20
CA LYS A 82 11.34 -10.34 0.58
C LYS A 82 10.25 -9.69 1.45
N PRO A 83 9.28 -10.43 2.04
CA PRO A 83 8.29 -9.81 2.89
C PRO A 83 8.91 -9.37 4.22
N ALA A 84 8.64 -8.12 4.62
CA ALA A 84 9.07 -7.56 5.90
C ALA A 84 7.86 -7.28 6.81
N ILE A 85 8.03 -7.50 8.10
CA ILE A 85 7.00 -7.27 9.12
C ILE A 85 6.81 -5.76 9.29
N CYS A 86 5.58 -5.27 9.07
CA CYS A 86 5.22 -3.86 9.20
C CYS A 86 4.73 -3.52 10.60
N SER A 87 3.87 -4.37 11.16
CA SER A 87 3.33 -4.15 12.49
C SER A 87 2.95 -5.45 13.18
N VAL A 88 3.14 -5.47 14.48
CA VAL A 88 2.74 -6.50 15.44
C VAL A 88 2.09 -5.83 16.65
N ASN A 89 1.26 -6.57 17.39
CA ASN A 89 0.58 -6.03 18.58
C ASN A 89 1.31 -6.35 19.88
N GLN A 90 1.91 -7.55 19.98
CA GLN A 90 2.58 -7.98 21.20
C GLN A 90 3.90 -7.22 21.40
N GLU A 91 4.11 -6.67 22.59
CA GLU A 91 5.29 -5.85 22.90
C GLU A 91 6.61 -6.61 22.67
N HIS A 92 6.65 -7.89 23.04
CA HIS A 92 7.84 -8.73 22.88
C HIS A 92 8.20 -9.02 21.42
N ASN A 93 7.29 -8.74 20.47
CA ASN A 93 7.49 -8.90 19.03
C ASN A 93 7.89 -7.58 18.31
N LYS A 94 7.79 -6.43 18.97
CA LYS A 94 8.05 -5.11 18.36
C LYS A 94 9.41 -4.99 17.66
N TRP A 95 10.42 -5.72 18.13
CA TRP A 95 11.74 -5.75 17.51
C TRP A 95 11.75 -6.29 16.08
N MET A 96 10.67 -6.97 15.65
CA MET A 96 10.53 -7.54 14.30
C MET A 96 10.07 -6.49 13.28
N GLU A 97 9.53 -5.35 13.70
CA GLU A 97 9.02 -4.32 12.79
C GLU A 97 10.12 -3.74 11.91
N GLY A 98 9.97 -3.90 10.59
CA GLY A 98 10.96 -3.57 9.57
C GLY A 98 11.97 -4.68 9.27
N VAL A 99 11.84 -5.85 9.92
CA VAL A 99 12.69 -7.02 9.68
C VAL A 99 11.99 -7.98 8.71
N THR A 100 12.74 -8.62 7.80
CA THR A 100 12.17 -9.64 6.91
C THR A 100 11.77 -10.89 7.68
N ILE A 101 10.79 -11.63 7.17
CA ILE A 101 10.33 -12.88 7.81
C ILE A 101 11.49 -13.86 8.00
N ALA A 102 12.34 -14.05 6.98
CA ALA A 102 13.48 -14.97 7.08
C ALA A 102 14.49 -14.53 8.15
N ALA A 103 14.86 -13.25 8.20
CA ALA A 103 15.79 -12.72 9.21
C ALA A 103 15.22 -12.80 10.64
N ALA A 104 13.91 -12.59 10.79
CA ALA A 104 13.25 -12.75 12.09
C ALA A 104 13.23 -14.22 12.55
N ALA A 105 12.96 -15.16 11.64
CA ALA A 105 13.01 -16.60 11.92
C ALA A 105 14.43 -17.07 12.28
N GLU A 106 15.45 -16.62 11.54
CA GLU A 106 16.85 -16.91 11.85
C GLU A 106 17.25 -16.42 13.25
N LYS A 107 16.90 -15.17 13.58
CA LYS A 107 17.17 -14.59 14.89
C LYS A 107 16.43 -15.33 16.02
N ALA A 108 15.23 -15.86 15.73
CA ALA A 108 14.48 -16.69 16.67
C ALA A 108 14.98 -18.14 16.74
N GLY A 109 15.93 -18.56 15.88
CA GLY A 109 16.48 -19.93 15.83
C GLY A 109 15.45 -20.98 15.38
N LYS A 110 14.49 -20.60 14.50
CA LYS A 110 13.39 -21.46 14.04
C LYS A 110 13.40 -21.69 12.54
N ASP A 111 12.84 -22.85 12.10
CA ASP A 111 12.40 -22.99 10.70
C ASP A 111 11.44 -21.85 10.35
N VAL A 112 11.55 -21.33 9.14
CA VAL A 112 10.80 -20.13 8.75
C VAL A 112 9.28 -20.35 8.71
N PHE A 113 8.81 -21.55 8.35
CA PHE A 113 7.37 -21.86 8.36
C PHE A 113 6.84 -22.01 9.78
N ASP A 114 7.60 -22.70 10.64
CA ASP A 114 7.24 -22.80 12.06
C ASP A 114 7.22 -21.43 12.73
N PHE A 115 8.19 -20.57 12.41
CA PHE A 115 8.20 -19.18 12.87
C PHE A 115 6.94 -18.42 12.44
N VAL A 116 6.56 -18.50 11.17
CA VAL A 116 5.35 -17.84 10.62
C VAL A 116 4.09 -18.35 11.33
N PHE A 117 3.98 -19.65 11.55
CA PHE A 117 2.82 -20.24 12.22
C PHE A 117 2.74 -19.84 13.69
N ASP A 118 3.88 -19.86 14.40
CA ASP A 118 3.95 -19.44 15.80
C ASP A 118 3.63 -17.95 15.94
N LEU A 119 4.13 -17.10 15.04
CA LEU A 119 3.87 -15.66 15.04
C LEU A 119 2.38 -15.37 14.77
N LEU A 120 1.73 -16.10 13.84
CA LEU A 120 0.29 -15.99 13.61
C LEU A 120 -0.54 -16.39 14.83
N ILE A 121 -0.10 -17.38 15.60
CA ILE A 121 -0.74 -17.78 16.85
C ILE A 121 -0.59 -16.70 17.90
N ASP A 122 0.64 -16.24 18.14
CA ASP A 122 0.99 -15.29 19.19
C ASP A 122 0.31 -13.93 19.01
N GLU A 123 0.28 -13.46 17.77
CA GLU A 123 -0.36 -12.19 17.38
C GLU A 123 -1.86 -12.31 17.09
N ASN A 124 -2.44 -13.51 17.28
CA ASN A 124 -3.84 -13.77 16.94
C ASN A 124 -4.18 -13.31 15.50
N GLY A 125 -3.31 -13.60 14.54
CA GLY A 125 -3.44 -13.29 13.12
C GLY A 125 -3.25 -11.80 12.76
N LYS A 126 -2.99 -10.92 13.70
CA LYS A 126 -2.92 -9.46 13.51
C LYS A 126 -1.50 -8.99 13.20
N ILE A 127 -0.98 -9.37 12.04
CA ILE A 127 0.35 -9.00 11.56
C ILE A 127 0.21 -8.41 10.18
N GLN A 128 0.81 -7.24 9.95
CA GLN A 128 0.93 -6.66 8.62
C GLN A 128 2.35 -6.86 8.08
N VAL A 129 2.45 -7.15 6.80
CA VAL A 129 3.73 -7.35 6.10
C VAL A 129 3.74 -6.61 4.77
N THR A 130 4.91 -6.15 4.32
CA THR A 130 5.10 -5.79 2.91
C THR A 130 5.21 -7.06 2.06
N ALA A 131 4.72 -6.98 0.83
CA ALA A 131 4.75 -8.08 -0.14
C ALA A 131 5.28 -7.58 -1.48
N PRO A 132 6.61 -7.48 -1.68
CA PRO A 132 7.20 -7.15 -2.98
C PRO A 132 6.93 -8.25 -3.99
N GLY A 133 6.36 -7.91 -5.14
CA GLY A 133 5.98 -8.91 -6.15
C GLY A 133 5.53 -8.33 -7.47
N MET A 134 5.63 -7.00 -7.65
CA MET A 134 5.30 -6.33 -8.90
C MET A 134 6.56 -5.82 -9.59
N GLU A 135 6.63 -5.99 -10.91
CA GLU A 135 7.70 -5.40 -11.73
C GLU A 135 7.51 -3.89 -11.83
N GLN A 136 8.60 -3.12 -11.64
CA GLN A 136 8.55 -1.67 -11.72
C GLN A 136 8.04 -1.17 -13.08
N SER A 137 8.44 -1.82 -14.18
CA SER A 137 7.95 -1.49 -15.52
C SER A 137 6.44 -1.63 -15.68
N THR A 138 5.82 -2.57 -14.95
CA THR A 138 4.36 -2.72 -14.92
C THR A 138 3.71 -1.56 -14.16
N VAL A 139 4.29 -1.16 -13.03
CA VAL A 139 3.82 0.02 -12.28
C VAL A 139 3.94 1.29 -13.13
N ASP A 140 5.09 1.48 -13.78
CA ASP A 140 5.35 2.62 -14.65
C ASP A 140 4.31 2.70 -15.79
N TYR A 141 4.03 1.57 -16.44
CA TYR A 141 3.01 1.46 -17.47
C TYR A 141 1.62 1.83 -16.95
N ILE A 142 1.22 1.28 -15.79
CA ILE A 142 -0.10 1.55 -15.20
C ILE A 142 -0.25 3.03 -14.84
N ILE A 143 0.77 3.64 -14.23
CA ILE A 143 0.72 5.06 -13.85
C ILE A 143 0.67 5.97 -15.08
N ALA A 144 1.33 5.60 -16.18
CA ALA A 144 1.31 6.36 -17.44
C ALA A 144 -0.05 6.29 -18.16
N GLU A 145 -0.85 5.25 -17.95
CA GLU A 145 -2.15 5.09 -18.59
C GLU A 145 -3.10 6.27 -18.26
N PRO A 146 -3.79 6.88 -19.26
CA PRO A 146 -4.56 8.11 -19.07
C PRO A 146 -5.70 8.02 -18.04
N ASN A 147 -6.31 6.84 -17.90
CA ASN A 147 -7.49 6.63 -17.04
C ASN A 147 -7.16 6.02 -15.68
N THR A 148 -5.88 5.97 -15.32
CA THR A 148 -5.44 5.59 -13.97
C THR A 148 -5.66 6.75 -13.01
N MET A 149 -6.42 6.50 -11.95
CA MET A 149 -6.45 7.35 -10.76
C MET A 149 -5.33 6.94 -9.81
N ILE A 150 -4.79 7.88 -9.06
CA ILE A 150 -3.76 7.60 -8.06
C ILE A 150 -4.42 7.43 -6.71
N GLY A 151 -4.30 6.24 -6.14
CA GLY A 151 -4.73 5.91 -4.79
C GLY A 151 -3.55 5.49 -3.91
N SER A 152 -3.66 5.62 -2.61
CA SER A 152 -2.62 5.17 -1.67
C SER A 152 -2.78 3.70 -1.27
N ASP A 153 -4.01 3.20 -1.29
CA ASP A 153 -4.37 1.90 -0.69
C ASP A 153 -3.82 1.74 0.74
N SER A 154 -3.80 2.86 1.48
CA SER A 154 -3.27 2.92 2.85
C SER A 154 -4.37 3.14 3.87
N CYS A 155 -4.13 2.63 5.08
CA CYS A 155 -4.85 3.09 6.27
C CYS A 155 -4.28 4.42 6.74
N ASP A 156 -4.94 5.04 7.72
CA ASP A 156 -4.49 6.26 8.34
C ASP A 156 -3.31 6.01 9.27
N PHE A 157 -2.25 6.79 9.10
CA PHE A 157 -1.05 6.80 9.93
C PHE A 157 -0.67 8.25 10.25
N ALA A 158 -0.02 8.45 11.40
CA ALA A 158 0.54 9.72 11.80
C ALA A 158 1.90 9.51 12.49
N ASN A 159 2.66 10.58 12.66
CA ASN A 159 3.94 10.51 13.37
C ASN A 159 3.79 10.62 14.89
N ASP A 160 2.56 10.76 15.37
CA ASP A 160 2.21 10.89 16.80
C ASP A 160 0.88 10.20 17.12
N GLY A 161 0.54 10.17 18.42
CA GLY A 161 -0.73 9.64 18.91
C GLY A 161 -0.95 8.17 18.62
N ILE A 162 -2.21 7.77 18.58
CA ILE A 162 -2.64 6.36 18.41
C ILE A 162 -2.37 5.82 17.00
N LEU A 163 -2.17 6.69 16.02
CA LEU A 163 -1.87 6.33 14.64
C LEU A 163 -0.36 6.17 14.38
N ASN A 164 0.47 6.44 15.40
CA ASN A 164 1.92 6.23 15.32
C ASN A 164 2.31 4.81 15.75
N TYR A 165 2.07 3.82 14.91
CA TYR A 165 2.41 2.43 15.19
C TYR A 165 3.14 1.77 14.03
N GLY A 166 3.93 0.73 14.32
CA GLY A 166 4.62 -0.10 13.34
C GLY A 166 5.60 0.66 12.43
N LYS A 167 6.04 -0.05 11.39
CA LYS A 167 6.73 0.48 10.20
C LYS A 167 5.86 0.23 8.97
N PRO A 168 4.91 1.12 8.63
CA PRO A 168 3.98 0.91 7.53
C PRO A 168 4.71 0.93 6.18
N HIS A 169 4.01 0.54 5.12
CA HIS A 169 4.48 0.74 3.75
C HIS A 169 4.67 2.24 3.47
N PRO A 170 5.71 2.67 2.73
CA PRO A 170 5.94 4.09 2.43
C PRO A 170 4.77 4.78 1.72
N ARG A 171 3.87 4.03 1.09
CA ARG A 171 2.64 4.56 0.46
C ARG A 171 1.73 5.33 1.43
N ALA A 172 1.83 5.05 2.73
CA ALA A 172 1.06 5.76 3.75
C ALA A 172 1.41 7.26 3.84
N TYR A 173 2.63 7.62 3.49
CA TYR A 173 3.14 8.99 3.59
C TYR A 173 3.56 9.59 2.25
N GLY A 174 3.99 8.76 1.30
CA GLY A 174 4.70 9.19 0.12
C GLY A 174 3.92 9.13 -1.19
N THR A 175 2.71 8.53 -1.23
CA THR A 175 2.01 8.26 -2.49
C THR A 175 1.85 9.49 -3.39
N THR A 176 1.46 10.62 -2.84
CA THR A 176 1.30 11.86 -3.63
C THR A 176 2.65 12.41 -4.07
N GLY A 177 3.62 12.45 -3.13
CA GLY A 177 4.95 13.01 -3.40
C GLY A 177 5.75 12.23 -4.43
N ILE A 178 5.73 10.89 -4.38
CA ILE A 178 6.46 10.04 -5.33
C ILE A 178 5.99 10.22 -6.77
N ILE A 179 4.70 10.52 -6.99
CA ILE A 179 4.17 10.81 -8.33
C ILE A 179 4.91 11.99 -8.93
N PHE A 180 5.08 13.09 -8.19
CA PHE A 180 5.79 14.28 -8.69
C PHE A 180 7.29 14.05 -8.79
N ARG A 181 7.92 13.43 -7.79
CA ARG A 181 9.36 13.18 -7.82
C ARG A 181 9.75 12.18 -8.91
N GLU A 182 9.19 10.98 -8.86
CA GLU A 182 9.65 9.88 -9.71
C GLU A 182 8.99 9.89 -11.09
N PHE A 183 7.65 9.95 -11.16
CA PHE A 183 6.92 9.75 -12.41
C PHE A 183 6.85 11.01 -13.27
N VAL A 184 6.85 12.20 -12.67
CA VAL A 184 6.91 13.47 -13.41
C VAL A 184 8.36 13.87 -13.68
N ARG A 185 9.18 14.14 -12.63
CA ARG A 185 10.50 14.73 -12.82
C ARG A 185 11.58 13.74 -13.25
N GLU A 186 11.72 12.62 -12.53
CA GLU A 186 12.84 11.70 -12.80
C GLU A 186 12.63 10.87 -14.07
N LYS A 187 11.42 10.34 -14.27
CA LYS A 187 11.08 9.47 -15.42
C LYS A 187 10.42 10.19 -16.58
N GLY A 188 9.75 11.32 -16.34
CA GLY A 188 9.02 12.05 -17.40
C GLY A 188 7.88 11.26 -18.03
N LEU A 189 7.25 10.35 -17.28
CA LEU A 189 6.19 9.48 -17.79
C LEU A 189 4.84 10.19 -17.89
N ILE A 190 4.59 11.17 -17.04
CA ILE A 190 3.38 12.00 -17.04
C ILE A 190 3.78 13.46 -16.77
N THR A 191 2.91 14.39 -17.18
CA THR A 191 3.12 15.83 -16.89
C THR A 191 2.60 16.19 -15.50
N VAL A 192 2.94 17.39 -15.01
CA VAL A 192 2.39 17.94 -13.75
C VAL A 192 0.87 18.01 -13.82
N GLU A 193 0.32 18.49 -14.93
CA GLU A 193 -1.13 18.63 -15.14
C GLU A 193 -1.82 17.27 -15.13
N ASP A 194 -1.22 16.25 -15.75
CA ASP A 194 -1.78 14.90 -15.75
C ASP A 194 -1.72 14.27 -14.35
N ALA A 195 -0.63 14.47 -13.62
CA ALA A 195 -0.51 14.06 -12.22
C ALA A 195 -1.62 14.67 -11.34
N VAL A 196 -1.82 16.00 -11.46
CA VAL A 196 -2.89 16.70 -10.74
C VAL A 196 -4.26 16.14 -11.15
N ARG A 197 -4.53 15.99 -12.44
CA ARG A 197 -5.79 15.45 -12.94
C ARG A 197 -6.10 14.06 -12.38
N LYS A 198 -5.11 13.17 -12.36
CA LYS A 198 -5.23 11.79 -11.87
C LYS A 198 -5.52 11.70 -10.37
N MET A 199 -5.23 12.74 -9.60
CA MET A 199 -5.44 12.82 -8.15
C MET A 199 -6.61 13.73 -7.75
N THR A 200 -7.20 14.47 -8.68
CA THR A 200 -8.26 15.46 -8.39
C THR A 200 -9.49 15.29 -9.26
N SER A 201 -9.51 15.86 -10.46
CA SER A 201 -10.73 15.91 -11.31
C SER A 201 -11.15 14.53 -11.83
N LEU A 202 -10.21 13.62 -12.09
CA LEU A 202 -10.54 12.27 -12.55
C LEU A 202 -11.26 11.45 -11.45
N PRO A 203 -10.73 11.32 -10.22
CA PRO A 203 -11.45 10.65 -9.13
C PRO A 203 -12.74 11.40 -8.73
N ALA A 204 -12.76 12.74 -8.71
CA ALA A 204 -13.97 13.52 -8.43
C ALA A 204 -15.09 13.20 -9.42
N LYS A 205 -14.78 13.14 -10.70
CA LYS A 205 -15.74 12.72 -11.74
C LYS A 205 -16.25 11.29 -11.49
N ARG A 206 -15.35 10.35 -11.19
CA ARG A 206 -15.72 8.95 -10.98
C ARG A 206 -16.60 8.74 -9.76
N LEU A 207 -16.37 9.52 -8.70
CA LEU A 207 -17.11 9.43 -7.44
C LEU A 207 -18.37 10.30 -7.40
N GLY A 208 -18.62 11.11 -8.45
CA GLY A 208 -19.82 11.94 -8.53
C GLY A 208 -19.68 13.31 -7.87
N PHE A 209 -18.46 13.80 -7.61
CA PHE A 209 -18.18 15.11 -6.99
C PHE A 209 -17.71 16.17 -8.00
N ALA A 210 -17.75 15.89 -9.31
CA ALA A 210 -17.20 16.77 -10.35
C ALA A 210 -17.90 18.15 -10.46
N ASP A 211 -19.11 18.27 -9.90
CA ASP A 211 -19.88 19.53 -9.92
C ASP A 211 -19.57 20.43 -8.70
N GLU A 212 -18.74 19.97 -7.78
CA GLU A 212 -18.44 20.72 -6.54
C GLU A 212 -16.97 20.65 -6.10
N SER A 213 -16.15 19.73 -6.64
CA SER A 213 -14.75 19.52 -6.23
C SER A 213 -13.87 19.00 -7.37
N GLY A 214 -12.55 18.92 -7.13
CA GLY A 214 -11.55 18.36 -8.04
C GLY A 214 -11.11 19.30 -9.16
N THR A 215 -11.64 20.53 -9.22
CA THR A 215 -11.27 21.54 -10.20
C THR A 215 -11.42 22.94 -9.57
N LEU A 216 -10.48 23.84 -9.85
CA LEU A 216 -10.58 25.23 -9.43
C LEU A 216 -11.60 25.96 -10.31
N LYS A 217 -12.78 26.20 -9.73
CA LYS A 217 -13.90 26.85 -10.41
C LYS A 217 -14.75 27.63 -9.42
N GLU A 218 -15.28 28.77 -9.86
CA GLU A 218 -16.21 29.58 -9.04
C GLU A 218 -17.44 28.77 -8.61
N GLY A 219 -17.76 28.80 -7.33
CA GLY A 219 -18.87 28.06 -6.73
C GLY A 219 -18.52 26.65 -6.23
N TYR A 220 -17.29 26.18 -6.46
CA TYR A 220 -16.80 24.89 -5.96
C TYR A 220 -16.20 25.03 -4.55
N TYR A 221 -16.02 23.91 -3.84
CA TYR A 221 -15.27 23.90 -2.60
C TYR A 221 -13.87 24.46 -2.79
N ALA A 222 -13.48 25.34 -1.90
CA ALA A 222 -12.18 26.00 -1.95
C ALA A 222 -11.10 25.10 -1.33
N ASP A 223 -10.85 23.95 -1.97
CA ASP A 223 -9.75 23.03 -1.66
C ASP A 223 -8.59 23.37 -2.61
N VAL A 224 -7.57 24.05 -2.11
CA VAL A 224 -6.48 24.59 -2.91
C VAL A 224 -5.14 24.17 -2.36
N LEU A 225 -4.25 23.68 -3.23
CA LEU A 225 -2.87 23.36 -2.91
C LEU A 225 -1.94 24.35 -3.64
N ILE A 226 -0.98 24.90 -2.91
CA ILE A 226 0.11 25.69 -3.46
C ILE A 226 1.41 24.93 -3.21
N PHE A 227 2.11 24.55 -4.24
CA PHE A 227 3.35 23.79 -4.14
C PHE A 227 4.30 24.13 -5.31
N ASP A 228 5.58 23.91 -5.09
CA ASP A 228 6.60 24.03 -6.12
C ASP A 228 6.76 22.66 -6.81
N PRO A 229 6.40 22.53 -8.11
CA PRO A 229 6.49 21.27 -8.83
C PRO A 229 7.93 20.76 -8.99
N ASP A 230 8.94 21.61 -8.86
CA ASP A 230 10.35 21.24 -8.96
C ASP A 230 10.89 20.62 -7.66
N THR A 231 10.26 20.88 -6.52
CA THR A 231 10.71 20.42 -5.21
C THR A 231 9.71 19.50 -4.49
N PHE A 232 8.42 19.56 -4.83
CA PHE A 232 7.41 18.71 -4.19
C PHE A 232 7.71 17.23 -4.45
N GLY A 233 7.86 16.44 -3.37
CA GLY A 233 8.19 15.04 -3.47
C GLY A 233 8.09 14.31 -2.14
N ASP A 234 8.20 12.98 -2.20
CA ASP A 234 8.24 12.11 -1.04
C ASP A 234 9.65 11.95 -0.46
N LEU A 235 9.71 11.64 0.83
CA LEU A 235 10.91 11.21 1.54
C LEU A 235 10.75 9.80 2.11
N ALA A 236 9.55 9.23 2.02
CA ALA A 236 9.22 7.95 2.60
C ALA A 236 9.91 6.79 1.86
N THR A 237 10.59 5.92 2.60
CA THR A 237 11.24 4.71 2.07
C THR A 237 10.78 3.48 2.86
N TYR A 238 11.01 2.27 2.34
CA TYR A 238 10.74 1.05 3.10
C TYR A 238 11.54 0.96 4.41
N ALA A 239 12.75 1.50 4.44
CA ALA A 239 13.58 1.56 5.65
C ALA A 239 13.11 2.62 6.65
N ASN A 240 12.63 3.76 6.14
CA ASN A 240 12.15 4.90 6.93
C ASN A 240 10.84 5.44 6.35
N PRO A 241 9.70 4.77 6.59
CA PRO A 241 8.45 5.10 5.93
C PRO A 241 7.71 6.31 6.48
N LYS A 242 7.92 6.67 7.74
CA LYS A 242 7.21 7.76 8.44
C LYS A 242 7.82 9.12 8.14
N GLN A 243 7.82 9.48 6.85
CA GLN A 243 8.33 10.76 6.36
C GLN A 243 7.24 11.47 5.57
N TYR A 244 6.81 12.62 6.02
CA TYR A 244 5.90 13.47 5.25
C TYR A 244 6.58 13.98 3.98
N SER A 245 5.79 14.23 2.94
CA SER A 245 6.26 14.85 1.70
C SER A 245 6.76 16.28 1.96
N VAL A 246 7.68 16.75 1.13
CA VAL A 246 8.27 18.09 1.18
C VAL A 246 7.87 18.91 -0.05
N GLY A 247 8.07 20.24 -0.01
CA GLY A 247 7.78 21.14 -1.14
C GLY A 247 6.31 21.56 -1.26
N MET A 248 5.45 21.21 -0.29
CA MET A 248 4.10 21.78 -0.16
C MET A 248 4.22 23.09 0.62
N ASP A 249 3.73 24.19 0.03
CA ASP A 249 3.75 25.51 0.65
C ASP A 249 2.48 25.76 1.48
N THR A 250 1.32 25.70 0.82
CA THR A 250 0.03 26.02 1.44
C THR A 250 -1.02 24.97 1.09
N VAL A 251 -1.79 24.57 2.09
CA VAL A 251 -2.99 23.72 1.95
C VAL A 251 -4.20 24.48 2.48
N ILE A 252 -5.18 24.66 1.62
CA ILE A 252 -6.47 25.25 1.97
C ILE A 252 -7.52 24.16 1.83
N VAL A 253 -8.33 23.97 2.86
CA VAL A 253 -9.45 23.01 2.89
C VAL A 253 -10.73 23.75 3.16
N ASN A 254 -11.66 23.69 2.24
CA ASN A 254 -12.96 24.40 2.32
C ASN A 254 -12.80 25.89 2.68
N GLY A 255 -11.81 26.55 2.08
CA GLY A 255 -11.51 27.97 2.30
C GLY A 255 -10.75 28.32 3.58
N GLN A 256 -10.35 27.33 4.37
CA GLN A 256 -9.54 27.53 5.59
C GLN A 256 -8.11 27.04 5.36
N ILE A 257 -7.13 27.83 5.76
CA ILE A 257 -5.72 27.46 5.67
C ILE A 257 -5.44 26.37 6.72
N ALA A 258 -5.13 25.16 6.27
CA ALA A 258 -4.79 24.02 7.12
C ALA A 258 -3.26 23.85 7.24
N MET A 259 -2.48 24.36 6.27
CA MET A 259 -1.02 24.37 6.30
C MET A 259 -0.52 25.64 5.62
N GLU A 260 0.50 26.26 6.16
CA GLU A 260 1.19 27.42 5.58
C GLU A 260 2.72 27.30 5.78
N ASN A 261 3.50 27.62 4.74
CA ASN A 261 4.97 27.48 4.73
C ASN A 261 5.45 26.07 5.17
N GLY A 262 4.71 25.02 4.78
CA GLY A 262 5.00 23.63 5.14
C GLY A 262 4.70 23.27 6.60
N VAL A 263 4.04 24.14 7.37
CA VAL A 263 3.69 23.92 8.78
C VAL A 263 2.18 23.78 8.90
N GLN A 264 1.74 22.66 9.49
CA GLN A 264 0.33 22.43 9.79
C GLN A 264 -0.15 23.42 10.85
N LEU A 265 -1.32 24.01 10.62
CA LEU A 265 -1.99 24.92 11.56
C LEU A 265 -3.00 24.14 12.41
N GLU A 266 -3.25 24.63 13.65
CA GLU A 266 -4.26 24.06 14.55
C GLU A 266 -5.70 24.47 14.17
#